data_cc9ef40ac4c38e1a00a75f5b57f4e7c3
#
_entry.id   cc9ef40ac4c38e1a00a75f5b57f4e7c3
#
_cell.length_a   1.000
_cell.length_b   1.000
_cell.length_c   1.000
_cell.angle_alpha   90.00
_cell.angle_beta   90.00
_cell.angle_gamma   90.00
#
_symmetry.space_group_name_H-M   'P 1'
#
loop_
_entity.id
_entity.type
_entity.pdbx_description
1 polymer ?
#
loop_
_entity_poly.entity_id
_entity_poly.type
_entity_poly.pdbx_seq_one_letter_code
_entity_poly.pdbx_strand_id
1 'polypeptide(L)'
;MALDTENFGLIRKGAGNAVLRRIPVPQLRDDYILVRTVTIALNPTDWTTLDARGVDGTLVGCDYAGIVEAVGKAVKKPFKKGDRIAGIGHGGLSHPWSSAKNP
;
A
#
# COMPACT_ATOMS: atom_id res chain seq x y z
N MET A 1 9.98 11.50 -16.27
CA MET A 1 10.47 11.59 -14.87
C MET A 1 10.48 10.21 -14.25
N ALA A 2 11.59 9.84 -13.70
CA ALA A 2 11.66 8.55 -13.01
C ALA A 2 10.78 8.56 -11.75
N LEU A 3 10.12 7.45 -11.48
CA LEU A 3 9.44 7.27 -10.20
C LEU A 3 10.49 7.26 -9.09
N ASP A 4 10.09 7.76 -7.93
CA ASP A 4 10.90 7.63 -6.73
C ASP A 4 11.10 6.15 -6.45
N THR A 5 12.35 5.71 -6.38
CA THR A 5 12.69 4.32 -6.11
C THR A 5 12.78 4.01 -4.62
N GLU A 6 12.75 5.04 -3.78
CA GLU A 6 12.77 4.85 -2.34
C GLU A 6 11.36 4.74 -1.79
N ASN A 7 11.14 3.69 -1.07
CA ASN A 7 9.88 3.46 -0.39
C ASN A 7 10.16 2.78 0.95
N PHE A 8 9.43 3.19 1.97
CA PHE A 8 9.58 2.67 3.31
C PHE A 8 8.23 2.18 3.81
N GLY A 9 8.26 1.13 4.58
CA GLY A 9 7.06 0.59 5.19
C GLY A 9 7.35 -0.10 6.49
N LEU A 10 6.32 -0.24 7.31
CA LEU A 10 6.36 -1.04 8.52
C LEU A 10 6.04 -2.48 8.17
N ILE A 11 7.00 -3.36 8.42
CA ILE A 11 6.90 -4.78 8.10
C ILE A 11 6.76 -5.58 9.40
N ARG A 12 5.78 -6.46 9.44
CA ARG A 12 5.55 -7.32 10.60
C ARG A 12 6.72 -8.29 10.79
N LYS A 13 7.22 -8.35 12.02
CA LYS A 13 8.26 -9.29 12.43
C LYS A 13 7.86 -9.98 13.73
N GLY A 14 6.88 -10.86 13.65
CA GLY A 14 6.34 -11.52 14.82
C GLY A 14 5.19 -10.74 15.45
N ALA A 15 4.50 -11.38 16.38
CA ALA A 15 3.32 -10.82 17.03
C ALA A 15 3.66 -9.52 17.77
N GLY A 16 2.93 -8.47 17.48
CA GLY A 16 3.10 -7.16 18.10
C GLY A 16 4.33 -6.38 17.67
N ASN A 17 5.12 -6.89 16.72
CA ASN A 17 6.37 -6.25 16.31
C ASN A 17 6.32 -5.84 14.83
N ALA A 18 6.65 -4.59 14.58
CA ALA A 18 6.83 -4.06 13.24
C ALA A 18 8.14 -3.31 13.16
N VAL A 19 8.83 -3.41 12.03
CA VAL A 19 10.09 -2.72 11.79
C VAL A 19 9.96 -1.86 10.54
N LEU A 20 10.56 -0.68 10.59
CA LEU A 20 10.63 0.20 9.42
C LEU A 20 11.71 -0.34 8.49
N ARG A 21 11.34 -0.60 7.25
CA ARG A 21 12.27 -1.09 6.23
C ARG A 21 12.11 -0.34 4.94
N ARG A 22 13.19 -0.28 4.18
CA ARG A 22 13.13 0.10 2.79
C ARG A 22 12.51 -1.06 2.02
N ILE A 23 11.47 -0.77 1.23
CA ILE A 23 10.80 -1.74 0.40
C ILE A 23 10.81 -1.26 -1.05
N PRO A 24 10.73 -2.17 -2.03
CA PRO A 24 10.67 -1.74 -3.43
C PRO A 24 9.35 -1.04 -3.73
N VAL A 25 9.38 -0.14 -4.70
CA VAL A 25 8.16 0.41 -5.26
C VAL A 25 7.43 -0.74 -5.98
N PRO A 26 6.13 -0.94 -5.75
CA PRO A 26 5.41 -2.04 -6.39
C PRO A 26 5.42 -1.92 -7.91
N GLN A 27 5.47 -3.06 -8.59
CA GLN A 27 5.33 -3.10 -10.03
C GLN A 27 3.87 -2.86 -10.41
N LEU A 28 3.63 -1.94 -11.34
CA LEU A 28 2.29 -1.63 -11.80
C LEU A 28 1.72 -2.81 -12.58
N ARG A 29 0.56 -3.28 -12.18
CA ARG A 29 -0.22 -4.30 -12.91
C ARG A 29 -1.23 -3.61 -13.81
N ASP A 30 -1.67 -4.33 -14.84
CA ASP A 30 -2.55 -3.76 -15.87
C ASP A 30 -3.88 -3.24 -15.34
N ASP A 31 -4.45 -3.89 -14.33
CA ASP A 31 -5.74 -3.52 -13.73
C ASP A 31 -5.61 -2.71 -12.43
N TYR A 32 -4.42 -2.20 -12.15
CA TYR A 32 -4.13 -1.48 -10.91
C TYR A 32 -3.71 -0.04 -11.22
N ILE A 33 -3.80 0.78 -10.19
CA ILE A 33 -3.17 2.09 -10.17
C ILE A 33 -2.03 2.09 -9.17
N LEU A 34 -1.01 2.87 -9.45
CA LEU A 34 0.10 3.10 -8.52
C LEU A 34 -0.12 4.45 -7.85
N VAL A 35 -0.09 4.45 -6.54
CA VAL A 35 -0.39 5.64 -5.74
C VAL A 35 0.82 6.00 -4.89
N ARG A 36 1.23 7.25 -4.96
CA ARG A 36 2.22 7.80 -4.03
C ARG A 36 1.48 8.23 -2.77
N THR A 37 1.67 7.48 -1.70
CA THR A 37 0.99 7.72 -0.43
C THR A 37 1.48 9.03 0.19
N VAL A 38 0.54 9.88 0.57
CA VAL A 38 0.82 11.16 1.23
C VAL A 38 0.48 11.08 2.71
N THR A 39 -0.61 10.40 3.05
CA THR A 39 -1.06 10.25 4.43
C THR A 39 -1.71 8.91 4.64
N ILE A 40 -1.69 8.45 5.86
CA ILE A 40 -2.29 7.19 6.26
C ILE A 40 -3.20 7.42 7.46
N ALA A 41 -4.21 6.59 7.62
CA ALA A 41 -5.05 6.59 8.81
C ALA A 41 -4.57 5.50 9.77
N LEU A 42 -4.83 5.71 11.05
CA LEU A 42 -4.58 4.72 12.09
C LEU A 42 -5.90 4.10 12.50
N ASN A 43 -5.95 2.78 12.49
CA ASN A 43 -7.17 2.03 12.76
C ASN A 43 -6.89 0.89 13.74
N PRO A 44 -7.90 0.45 14.50
CA PRO A 44 -7.73 -0.71 15.38
C PRO A 44 -7.25 -1.97 14.68
N THR A 45 -7.65 -2.20 13.42
CA THR A 45 -7.16 -3.35 12.64
C THR A 45 -5.66 -3.33 12.42
N ASP A 46 -5.03 -2.19 12.44
CA ASP A 46 -3.57 -2.10 12.24
C ASP A 46 -2.83 -2.85 13.33
N TRP A 47 -3.16 -2.59 14.59
CA TRP A 47 -2.47 -3.24 15.70
C TRP A 47 -3.06 -4.61 16.05
N THR A 48 -4.36 -4.85 15.85
CA THR A 48 -4.93 -6.19 16.09
C THR A 48 -4.41 -7.20 15.09
N THR A 49 -4.26 -6.81 13.83
CA THR A 49 -3.65 -7.68 12.82
C THR A 49 -2.18 -7.90 13.10
N LEU A 50 -1.47 -6.87 13.53
CA LEU A 50 -0.07 -6.98 13.92
C LEU A 50 0.12 -7.99 15.05
N ASP A 51 -0.76 -7.96 16.05
CA ASP A 51 -0.65 -8.82 17.23
C ASP A 51 -1.00 -10.27 16.94
N ALA A 52 -2.14 -10.53 16.28
CA ALA A 52 -2.76 -11.84 16.30
C ALA A 52 -2.90 -12.52 14.94
N ARG A 53 -3.18 -11.77 13.87
CA ARG A 53 -3.56 -12.35 12.59
C ARG A 53 -2.58 -12.11 11.47
N GLY A 54 -1.60 -11.29 11.70
CA GLY A 54 -0.68 -10.89 10.66
C GLY A 54 0.26 -12.01 10.23
N VAL A 55 0.73 -11.92 9.03
CA VAL A 55 1.75 -12.79 8.47
C VAL A 55 3.08 -12.03 8.48
N ASP A 56 4.14 -12.68 8.96
CA ASP A 56 5.46 -12.06 8.99
C ASP A 56 5.93 -11.71 7.58
N GLY A 57 6.60 -10.57 7.45
CA GLY A 57 7.07 -10.07 6.18
C GLY A 57 6.05 -9.21 5.43
N THR A 58 4.84 -9.06 5.95
CA THR A 58 3.80 -8.26 5.31
C THR A 58 3.79 -6.82 5.80
N LEU A 59 3.26 -5.93 4.96
CA LEU A 59 3.15 -4.51 5.25
C LEU A 59 1.98 -4.25 6.21
N VAL A 60 2.23 -3.45 7.22
CA VAL A 60 1.21 -3.04 8.19
C VAL A 60 0.45 -1.82 7.67
N GLY A 61 -0.85 -1.76 7.92
CA GLY A 61 -1.67 -0.61 7.58
C GLY A 61 -2.76 -0.95 6.57
N CYS A 62 -3.78 -0.13 6.51
CA CYS A 62 -4.94 -0.35 5.65
C CYS A 62 -5.31 0.86 4.81
N ASP A 63 -5.58 1.98 5.45
CA ASP A 63 -6.13 3.16 4.79
C ASP A 63 -5.03 4.14 4.40
N TYR A 64 -5.21 4.76 3.24
CA TYR A 64 -4.26 5.73 2.73
C TYR A 64 -4.97 6.79 1.91
N ALA A 65 -4.30 7.91 1.73
CA ALA A 65 -4.64 8.90 0.72
C ALA A 65 -3.36 9.34 0.01
N GLY A 66 -3.46 9.62 -1.25
CA GLY A 66 -2.27 9.95 -2.03
C GLY A 66 -2.59 10.45 -3.42
N ILE A 67 -1.56 10.47 -4.23
CA ILE A 67 -1.57 10.98 -5.58
C ILE A 67 -1.32 9.83 -6.56
N VAL A 68 -2.16 9.72 -7.58
CA VAL A 68 -1.97 8.71 -8.63
C VAL A 68 -0.68 9.01 -9.40
N GLU A 69 0.22 8.05 -9.41
CA GLU A 69 1.49 8.14 -10.15
C GLU A 69 1.40 7.48 -11.52
N ALA A 70 0.67 6.38 -11.62
CA ALA A 70 0.53 5.65 -12.86
C ALA A 70 -0.77 4.84 -12.85
N VAL A 71 -1.31 4.61 -14.03
CA VAL A 71 -2.57 3.88 -14.21
C VAL A 71 -2.31 2.72 -15.16
N GLY A 72 -2.72 1.52 -14.76
CA GLY A 72 -2.60 0.34 -15.58
C GLY A 72 -3.50 0.42 -16.83
N LYS A 73 -3.06 -0.19 -17.89
CA LYS A 73 -3.72 -0.07 -19.21
C LYS A 73 -5.12 -0.70 -19.25
N ALA A 74 -5.43 -1.60 -18.32
CA ALA A 74 -6.74 -2.27 -18.25
C ALA A 74 -7.67 -1.66 -17.20
N VAL A 75 -7.28 -0.56 -16.56
CA VAL A 75 -8.13 0.15 -15.60
C VAL A 75 -9.29 0.80 -16.34
N LYS A 76 -10.50 0.50 -15.88
CA LYS A 76 -11.73 0.99 -16.55
C LYS A 76 -12.21 2.32 -16.03
N LYS A 77 -11.93 2.65 -14.78
CA LYS A 77 -12.32 3.93 -14.20
C LYS A 77 -11.40 5.05 -14.67
N PRO A 78 -11.89 6.28 -14.72
CA PRO A 78 -11.14 7.40 -15.32
C PRO A 78 -10.09 8.02 -14.38
N PHE A 79 -9.25 7.18 -13.78
CA PHE A 79 -8.12 7.68 -13.02
C PHE A 79 -7.05 8.22 -13.96
N LYS A 80 -6.36 9.25 -13.55
CA LYS A 80 -5.22 9.79 -14.29
C LYS A 80 -4.14 10.24 -13.33
N LYS A 81 -2.93 10.27 -13.83
CA LYS A 81 -1.77 10.74 -13.06
C LYS A 81 -2.05 12.15 -12.51
N GLY A 82 -1.74 12.32 -11.24
CA GLY A 82 -1.97 13.58 -10.54
C GLY A 82 -3.28 13.65 -9.76
N ASP A 83 -4.20 12.70 -9.97
CA ASP A 83 -5.44 12.67 -9.20
C ASP A 83 -5.18 12.39 -7.74
N ARG A 84 -5.91 13.08 -6.88
CA ARG A 84 -5.90 12.79 -5.44
C ARG A 84 -6.97 11.75 -5.14
N ILE A 85 -6.56 10.68 -4.46
CA ILE A 85 -7.46 9.59 -4.12
C ILE A 85 -7.24 9.15 -2.67
N ALA A 86 -8.23 8.48 -2.15
CA ALA A 86 -8.13 7.72 -0.92
C ALA A 86 -8.58 6.30 -1.18
N GLY A 87 -8.01 5.38 -0.46
CA GLY A 87 -8.34 3.98 -0.64
C GLY A 87 -8.14 3.17 0.62
N ILE A 88 -8.57 1.92 0.55
CA ILE A 88 -8.43 0.95 1.61
C ILE A 88 -7.85 -0.33 1.04
N GLY A 89 -6.87 -0.88 1.72
CA GLY A 89 -6.37 -2.22 1.50
C GLY A 89 -6.33 -2.94 2.82
N HIS A 90 -6.18 -4.26 2.80
CA HIS A 90 -6.04 -5.01 4.05
C HIS A 90 -4.59 -5.40 4.23
N GLY A 91 -3.87 -4.64 5.03
CA GLY A 91 -2.47 -4.92 5.34
C GLY A 91 -2.32 -6.14 6.25
N GLY A 92 -1.11 -6.64 6.31
CA GLY A 92 -0.74 -7.69 7.24
C GLY A 92 -1.13 -9.10 6.85
N LEU A 93 -1.75 -9.34 5.71
CA LEU A 93 -2.27 -10.65 5.36
C LEU A 93 -1.52 -11.37 4.24
N SER A 94 -1.56 -10.91 3.00
CA SER A 94 -1.03 -11.72 1.91
C SER A 94 -0.10 -11.01 0.96
N HIS A 95 -0.37 -9.78 0.63
CA HIS A 95 0.46 -9.03 -0.30
C HIS A 95 1.12 -7.88 0.41
N PRO A 96 2.42 -7.99 0.67
CA PRO A 96 3.11 -7.00 1.50
C PRO A 96 3.13 -5.60 0.89
N TRP A 97 3.20 -5.51 -0.42
CA TRP A 97 3.16 -4.22 -1.10
C TRP A 97 2.56 -4.39 -2.47
N SER A 98 1.56 -3.63 -2.72
CA SER A 98 0.85 -3.67 -4.00
C SER A 98 0.34 -2.28 -4.32
N SER A 99 0.19 -2.03 -5.59
CA SER A 99 -0.59 -0.86 -6.01
C SER A 99 -2.04 -1.04 -5.58
N ALA A 100 -2.71 0.08 -5.41
CA ALA A 100 -4.13 0.02 -5.08
C ALA A 100 -4.90 -0.59 -6.24
N LYS A 101 -5.74 -1.55 -5.93
CA LYS A 101 -6.60 -2.14 -6.94
C LYS A 101 -7.66 -1.14 -7.35
N ASN A 102 -8.01 -1.16 -8.61
CA ASN A 102 -9.13 -0.39 -9.13
C ASN A 102 -10.42 -0.82 -8.44
N PRO A 103 -11.06 0.07 -7.69
CA PRO A 103 -12.27 -0.28 -6.93
C PRO A 103 -13.48 -0.55 -7.82
#